data_578a04a8eedd7426580018d0fc516eea
#
_entry.id   578a04a8eedd7426580018d0fc516eea
#
_cell.length_a   1.000
_cell.length_b   1.000
_cell.length_c   1.000
_cell.angle_alpha   90.00
_cell.angle_beta   90.00
_cell.angle_gamma   90.00
#
_symmetry.space_group_name_H-M   'P 1'
#
loop_
_entity.id
_entity.type
_entity.pdbx_description
1 polymer ?
#
loop_
_entity_poly.entity_id
_entity_poly.type
_entity_poly.pdbx_seq_one_letter_code
_entity_poly.pdbx_strand_id
1 'polypeptide(L)'
;MGHKTDRFMKMKSIYRIMILPVAAAIILAGCTKETSEVRLDPKLGTTKVQNVTSSSATVTGFVVAMGDGFTEKGVCYDTQAAPTTAKSTAVYSGTGTTASYNVTLTGLSFATTYYARAYGTGPGGTVYGDELTFTTLPVLATVTTVEATDVEGTTATTGGEVTANGGAAVTAYGVCYSTSTGPTIADSKTTDGTGIGSFVSSLTGLSGLTTYYVRAYATNSAGTAYGEEITFTTLVSIREWYVPGDYVAASYPGDDNYADWSPDKSPMVKSNEANPNNVEGYVNMANASNYWKIASKPNWDGPNYGAGAAAGTLDPSGDNIMLPAGYYKINIDASADPMTYTAVAMNWGLIGGFNGWSGQEPLTYDPAVKVWKGVVHLPAGEWKFRANDSWDYNYGADAGSNVLVAGGSNINMTVEEDYAITLDLSHPLEYTYRADYWGIIGSSVPPYDWSADQNMSWDAVHGVFTATLDLVAGEWKFRANDGWDYNLGGSLTALTVGGGNIALAEAGNYTITLNPWTKTGTITKN
;
A
#
# COMPACT_ATOMS: atom_id res chain seq x y z
N MET A 1 -46.55 -0.87 -32.56
CA MET A 1 -46.37 -1.04 -34.04
C MET A 1 -44.94 -1.54 -34.22
N GLY A 2 -44.71 -2.68 -34.58
CA GLY A 2 -44.76 -3.62 -35.60
C GLY A 2 -44.00 -4.87 -35.25
N HIS A 3 -44.71 -5.95 -35.29
CA HIS A 3 -44.21 -7.33 -35.34
C HIS A 3 -43.16 -7.58 -36.45
N LYS A 4 -42.22 -8.48 -36.19
CA LYS A 4 -41.87 -9.53 -37.14
C LYS A 4 -41.25 -10.74 -36.46
N THR A 5 -41.98 -11.82 -36.51
CA THR A 5 -41.63 -13.23 -36.35
C THR A 5 -40.64 -13.72 -37.41
N ASP A 6 -39.74 -14.62 -37.05
CA ASP A 6 -39.17 -15.58 -37.98
C ASP A 6 -38.75 -16.88 -37.28
N ARG A 7 -39.45 -17.85 -37.56
CA ARG A 7 -39.41 -19.14 -38.24
C ARG A 7 -38.15 -20.01 -37.93
N PHE A 8 -38.43 -20.97 -37.03
CA PHE A 8 -37.65 -22.24 -36.94
C PHE A 8 -37.87 -23.10 -38.17
N MET A 9 -36.77 -23.54 -38.79
CA MET A 9 -36.80 -24.59 -39.82
C MET A 9 -36.15 -25.86 -39.26
N LYS A 10 -37.00 -26.88 -38.97
CA LYS A 10 -36.59 -28.25 -38.65
C LYS A 10 -36.27 -28.95 -39.94
N MET A 11 -35.03 -29.43 -40.12
CA MET A 11 -34.70 -30.42 -41.13
C MET A 11 -34.63 -31.80 -40.47
N LYS A 12 -35.65 -32.64 -40.72
CA LYS A 12 -35.63 -34.09 -40.48
C LYS A 12 -34.99 -34.78 -41.67
N SER A 13 -33.85 -35.43 -41.50
CA SER A 13 -33.30 -36.36 -42.46
C SER A 13 -33.79 -37.78 -42.13
N ILE A 14 -34.56 -38.37 -43.01
CA ILE A 14 -35.06 -39.73 -42.92
C ILE A 14 -34.15 -40.60 -43.79
N TYR A 15 -33.37 -41.47 -43.17
CA TYR A 15 -32.71 -42.57 -43.87
C TYR A 15 -33.67 -43.75 -43.99
N ARG A 16 -34.13 -44.04 -45.21
CA ARG A 16 -34.84 -45.29 -45.56
C ARG A 16 -33.80 -46.41 -45.80
N ILE A 17 -33.88 -47.48 -44.99
CA ILE A 17 -33.20 -48.74 -45.23
C ILE A 17 -34.04 -49.51 -46.18
N MET A 18 -33.47 -49.85 -47.34
CA MET A 18 -34.06 -50.73 -48.38
C MET A 18 -33.72 -52.17 -48.03
N ILE A 19 -34.73 -52.97 -47.65
CA ILE A 19 -34.61 -54.41 -47.46
C ILE A 19 -35.12 -55.05 -48.77
N LEU A 20 -34.26 -55.73 -49.46
CA LEU A 20 -34.66 -56.64 -50.58
C LEU A 20 -34.91 -58.05 -50.04
N PRO A 21 -36.02 -58.70 -50.35
CA PRO A 21 -36.22 -60.13 -50.08
C PRO A 21 -35.63 -60.94 -51.18
N VAL A 22 -34.73 -61.88 -50.85
CA VAL A 22 -34.32 -62.95 -51.76
C VAL A 22 -35.20 -64.15 -51.49
N ALA A 23 -35.99 -64.54 -52.50
CA ALA A 23 -36.84 -65.71 -52.45
C ALA A 23 -35.99 -67.03 -52.54
N ALA A 24 -36.17 -67.89 -51.58
CA ALA A 24 -35.56 -69.23 -51.55
C ALA A 24 -36.35 -70.20 -52.39
N ALA A 25 -35.72 -70.81 -53.44
CA ALA A 25 -36.22 -72.02 -54.12
C ALA A 25 -35.74 -73.24 -53.36
N ILE A 26 -36.67 -74.00 -52.83
CA ILE A 26 -36.40 -75.30 -52.17
C ILE A 26 -36.27 -76.41 -53.28
N ILE A 27 -35.10 -77.00 -53.37
CA ILE A 27 -34.93 -78.32 -54.07
C ILE A 27 -34.57 -79.33 -52.99
N LEU A 28 -35.50 -80.23 -52.68
CA LEU A 28 -35.29 -81.41 -51.85
C LEU A 28 -34.52 -82.46 -52.61
N ALA A 29 -33.25 -82.69 -52.27
CA ALA A 29 -32.55 -83.92 -52.55
C ALA A 29 -31.79 -84.34 -51.31
N GLY A 30 -32.16 -85.45 -50.70
CA GLY A 30 -31.56 -85.98 -49.52
C GLY A 30 -30.10 -86.34 -49.69
N CYS A 31 -29.31 -85.94 -48.69
CA CYS A 31 -28.13 -86.62 -48.21
C CYS A 31 -27.58 -86.00 -46.99
N THR A 32 -27.35 -86.78 -45.97
CA THR A 32 -26.46 -86.67 -44.84
C THR A 32 -26.07 -85.24 -44.38
N LYS A 33 -26.54 -84.91 -43.22
CA LYS A 33 -26.28 -83.69 -42.46
C LYS A 33 -24.80 -83.58 -42.03
N GLU A 34 -23.95 -83.13 -42.96
CA GLU A 34 -22.72 -82.46 -42.48
C GLU A 34 -23.07 -81.02 -42.18
N THR A 35 -23.28 -80.72 -40.91
CA THR A 35 -23.29 -79.36 -40.45
C THR A 35 -21.86 -78.83 -40.48
N SER A 36 -21.43 -78.39 -41.65
CA SER A 36 -20.28 -77.53 -41.76
C SER A 36 -20.68 -76.20 -41.04
N GLU A 37 -20.43 -76.12 -39.76
CA GLU A 37 -20.47 -74.85 -39.09
C GLU A 37 -19.39 -73.98 -39.77
N VAL A 38 -19.81 -72.99 -40.54
CA VAL A 38 -18.89 -71.98 -41.07
C VAL A 38 -18.42 -71.19 -39.82
N ARG A 39 -17.30 -71.63 -39.24
CA ARG A 39 -16.65 -70.92 -38.21
C ARG A 39 -15.98 -69.68 -38.79
N LEU A 40 -16.44 -68.53 -38.43
CA LEU A 40 -15.78 -67.27 -38.74
C LEU A 40 -14.50 -67.13 -37.87
N ASP A 41 -13.41 -66.66 -38.46
CA ASP A 41 -12.20 -66.34 -37.70
C ASP A 41 -12.52 -65.39 -36.57
N PRO A 42 -11.89 -65.56 -35.42
CA PRO A 42 -12.12 -64.65 -34.26
C PRO A 42 -11.81 -63.20 -34.66
N LYS A 43 -12.77 -62.29 -34.38
CA LYS A 43 -12.64 -60.88 -34.75
C LYS A 43 -13.25 -60.02 -33.69
N LEU A 44 -12.49 -58.94 -33.34
CA LEU A 44 -12.88 -57.92 -32.40
C LEU A 44 -12.87 -56.54 -33.08
N GLY A 45 -13.64 -55.62 -32.55
CA GLY A 45 -13.57 -54.22 -32.89
C GLY A 45 -13.38 -53.41 -31.61
N THR A 46 -12.68 -52.31 -31.69
CA THR A 46 -12.65 -51.26 -30.67
C THR A 46 -13.58 -50.16 -31.17
N THR A 47 -14.64 -49.82 -30.43
CA THR A 47 -15.72 -49.02 -31.01
C THR A 47 -15.74 -47.59 -30.54
N LYS A 48 -15.35 -47.32 -29.29
CA LYS A 48 -15.27 -45.94 -28.75
C LYS A 48 -14.45 -45.86 -27.50
N VAL A 49 -13.97 -44.62 -27.23
CA VAL A 49 -13.45 -44.20 -25.95
C VAL A 49 -14.41 -43.17 -25.36
N GLN A 50 -14.69 -43.25 -24.08
CA GLN A 50 -15.59 -42.36 -23.37
C GLN A 50 -15.15 -42.17 -21.90
N ASN A 51 -15.77 -41.20 -21.19
CA ASN A 51 -15.47 -40.90 -19.77
C ASN A 51 -13.98 -40.71 -19.54
N VAL A 52 -13.30 -39.98 -20.43
CA VAL A 52 -11.89 -39.65 -20.28
C VAL A 52 -11.74 -38.62 -19.15
N THR A 53 -10.89 -38.96 -18.19
CA THR A 53 -10.49 -38.06 -17.08
C THR A 53 -8.98 -37.79 -17.15
N SER A 54 -8.40 -37.21 -16.14
CA SER A 54 -6.94 -37.05 -16.05
C SER A 54 -6.20 -38.34 -15.76
N SER A 55 -6.87 -39.39 -15.26
CA SER A 55 -6.23 -40.66 -14.84
C SER A 55 -6.96 -41.90 -15.27
N SER A 56 -8.04 -41.77 -16.03
CA SER A 56 -8.83 -42.95 -16.50
C SER A 56 -9.51 -42.67 -17.83
N ALA A 57 -9.91 -43.77 -18.50
CA ALA A 57 -10.78 -43.74 -19.67
C ALA A 57 -11.55 -45.06 -19.76
N THR A 58 -12.74 -45.03 -20.35
CA THR A 58 -13.52 -46.26 -20.62
C THR A 58 -13.45 -46.56 -22.12
N VAL A 59 -12.96 -47.74 -22.48
CA VAL A 59 -12.87 -48.23 -23.85
C VAL A 59 -13.90 -49.33 -24.05
N THR A 60 -14.65 -49.25 -25.16
CA THR A 60 -15.65 -50.24 -25.53
C THR A 60 -15.07 -51.17 -26.60
N GLY A 61 -15.00 -52.48 -26.28
CA GLY A 61 -14.73 -53.56 -27.20
C GLY A 61 -16.03 -54.20 -27.71
N PHE A 62 -15.97 -54.73 -28.90
CA PHE A 62 -17.08 -55.43 -29.54
C PHE A 62 -16.60 -56.72 -30.19
N VAL A 63 -17.21 -57.86 -29.83
CA VAL A 63 -16.94 -59.14 -30.40
C VAL A 63 -17.74 -59.32 -31.72
N VAL A 64 -17.05 -59.29 -32.82
CA VAL A 64 -17.65 -59.46 -34.17
C VAL A 64 -17.83 -60.95 -34.48
N ALA A 65 -16.84 -61.79 -34.19
CA ALA A 65 -16.89 -63.22 -34.28
C ALA A 65 -16.08 -63.88 -33.15
N MET A 66 -16.60 -64.96 -32.58
CA MET A 66 -16.00 -65.68 -31.46
C MET A 66 -14.90 -66.67 -31.85
N GLY A 67 -14.91 -67.16 -33.06
CA GLY A 67 -14.04 -68.30 -33.46
C GLY A 67 -14.25 -69.48 -32.52
N ASP A 68 -13.14 -70.03 -31.99
CA ASP A 68 -13.15 -71.11 -30.99
C ASP A 68 -13.40 -70.63 -29.55
N GLY A 69 -13.78 -69.38 -29.41
CA GLY A 69 -14.02 -68.74 -28.15
C GLY A 69 -12.79 -67.97 -27.59
N PHE A 70 -13.05 -67.00 -26.77
CA PHE A 70 -12.02 -66.27 -26.06
C PHE A 70 -11.96 -66.75 -24.61
N THR A 71 -10.76 -67.10 -24.14
CA THR A 71 -10.48 -67.38 -22.71
C THR A 71 -10.30 -66.17 -21.94
N GLU A 72 -9.83 -65.08 -22.60
CA GLU A 72 -9.67 -63.76 -22.03
C GLU A 72 -10.01 -62.70 -23.08
N LYS A 73 -10.64 -61.61 -22.64
CA LYS A 73 -10.86 -60.41 -23.44
C LYS A 73 -10.66 -59.15 -22.60
N GLY A 74 -10.24 -58.09 -23.23
CA GLY A 74 -9.92 -56.84 -22.55
C GLY A 74 -9.52 -55.74 -23.50
N VAL A 75 -8.77 -54.79 -22.98
CA VAL A 75 -8.16 -53.67 -23.73
C VAL A 75 -6.67 -53.63 -23.42
N CYS A 76 -5.83 -53.64 -24.46
CA CYS A 76 -4.42 -53.26 -24.31
C CYS A 76 -4.22 -51.80 -24.73
N TYR A 77 -3.31 -51.12 -24.05
CA TYR A 77 -3.06 -49.70 -24.27
C TYR A 77 -1.60 -49.34 -23.99
N ASP A 78 -1.11 -48.31 -24.69
CA ASP A 78 0.24 -47.77 -24.54
C ASP A 78 0.25 -46.30 -24.99
N THR A 79 1.31 -45.56 -24.67
CA THR A 79 1.63 -44.27 -25.28
C THR A 79 2.26 -44.37 -26.66
N GLN A 80 2.57 -45.58 -27.10
CA GLN A 80 3.04 -45.91 -28.46
C GLN A 80 1.92 -46.58 -29.26
N ALA A 81 1.89 -46.33 -30.57
CA ALA A 81 0.93 -46.92 -31.46
C ALA A 81 1.05 -48.46 -31.55
N ALA A 82 -0.01 -49.12 -31.96
CA ALA A 82 -0.14 -50.56 -32.09
C ALA A 82 0.11 -51.34 -30.79
N PRO A 83 -0.55 -50.98 -29.65
CA PRO A 83 -0.38 -51.71 -28.40
C PRO A 83 -0.78 -53.16 -28.53
N THR A 84 -0.04 -54.04 -27.86
CA THR A 84 -0.31 -55.48 -27.78
C THR A 84 -0.47 -55.91 -26.32
N THR A 85 -0.87 -57.14 -26.06
CA THR A 85 -0.99 -57.71 -24.74
C THR A 85 0.34 -57.84 -23.99
N ALA A 86 1.49 -57.60 -24.65
CA ALA A 86 2.80 -57.50 -24.02
C ALA A 86 3.02 -56.12 -23.32
N LYS A 87 2.11 -55.19 -23.53
CA LYS A 87 2.09 -53.86 -22.91
C LYS A 87 1.05 -53.81 -21.77
N SER A 88 0.58 -52.63 -21.41
CA SER A 88 -0.46 -52.47 -20.39
C SER A 88 -1.77 -53.09 -20.88
N THR A 89 -2.40 -53.87 -20.02
CA THR A 89 -3.69 -54.52 -20.29
C THR A 89 -4.68 -54.26 -19.15
N ALA A 90 -5.94 -54.13 -19.49
CA ALA A 90 -7.05 -54.15 -18.55
C ALA A 90 -8.03 -55.23 -19.00
N VAL A 91 -8.20 -56.25 -18.16
CA VAL A 91 -9.03 -57.43 -18.46
C VAL A 91 -10.49 -57.12 -18.19
N TYR A 92 -11.37 -57.57 -19.08
CA TYR A 92 -12.81 -57.52 -18.85
C TYR A 92 -13.21 -58.61 -17.85
N SER A 93 -13.70 -58.24 -16.69
CA SER A 93 -14.08 -59.15 -15.58
C SER A 93 -15.53 -59.66 -15.66
N GLY A 94 -16.32 -59.20 -16.62
CA GLY A 94 -17.73 -59.59 -16.75
C GLY A 94 -17.90 -61.00 -17.26
N THR A 95 -18.88 -61.74 -16.71
CA THR A 95 -19.32 -63.05 -17.14
C THR A 95 -20.45 -62.90 -18.16
N GLY A 96 -20.27 -63.41 -19.38
CA GLY A 96 -21.36 -63.44 -20.33
C GLY A 96 -20.91 -63.33 -21.79
N THR A 97 -21.80 -63.74 -22.67
CA THR A 97 -21.66 -63.78 -24.13
C THR A 97 -22.03 -62.46 -24.81
N THR A 98 -22.01 -61.32 -24.02
CA THR A 98 -22.35 -60.02 -24.59
C THR A 98 -21.35 -59.61 -25.67
N ALA A 99 -21.88 -59.26 -26.85
CA ALA A 99 -21.06 -58.81 -27.95
C ALA A 99 -20.28 -57.49 -27.60
N SER A 100 -20.87 -56.62 -26.85
CA SER A 100 -20.22 -55.36 -26.42
C SER A 100 -19.80 -55.45 -24.96
N TYR A 101 -18.62 -54.90 -24.61
CA TYR A 101 -18.10 -54.82 -23.26
C TYR A 101 -17.31 -53.54 -23.05
N ASN A 102 -17.38 -53.02 -21.85
CA ASN A 102 -16.66 -51.82 -21.44
C ASN A 102 -15.52 -52.17 -20.48
N VAL A 103 -14.36 -51.59 -20.70
CA VAL A 103 -13.19 -51.73 -19.85
C VAL A 103 -12.75 -50.34 -19.40
N THR A 104 -12.65 -50.12 -18.12
CA THR A 104 -12.11 -48.87 -17.57
C THR A 104 -10.62 -49.00 -17.35
N LEU A 105 -9.86 -48.17 -18.04
CA LEU A 105 -8.44 -48.00 -17.87
C LEU A 105 -8.23 -47.03 -16.72
N THR A 106 -7.35 -47.35 -15.77
CA THR A 106 -7.03 -46.50 -14.58
C THR A 106 -5.52 -46.34 -14.45
N GLY A 107 -5.10 -45.35 -13.62
CA GLY A 107 -3.68 -45.08 -13.41
C GLY A 107 -2.98 -44.48 -14.63
N LEU A 108 -3.74 -43.84 -15.51
CA LEU A 108 -3.19 -43.14 -16.65
C LEU A 108 -2.52 -41.83 -16.22
N SER A 109 -1.48 -41.42 -16.94
CA SER A 109 -0.86 -40.10 -16.76
C SER A 109 -1.75 -39.03 -17.37
N PHE A 110 -1.84 -37.87 -16.73
CA PHE A 110 -2.62 -36.75 -17.25
C PHE A 110 -2.00 -36.13 -18.53
N ALA A 111 -2.82 -35.43 -19.28
CA ALA A 111 -2.44 -34.76 -20.53
C ALA A 111 -1.59 -35.64 -21.48
N THR A 112 -1.83 -36.95 -21.46
CA THR A 112 -1.04 -37.95 -22.18
C THR A 112 -1.90 -38.62 -23.24
N THR A 113 -1.37 -38.75 -24.45
CA THR A 113 -2.03 -39.45 -25.53
C THR A 113 -1.76 -40.94 -25.40
N TYR A 114 -2.83 -41.71 -25.44
CA TYR A 114 -2.83 -43.18 -25.41
C TYR A 114 -3.45 -43.76 -26.69
N TYR A 115 -2.92 -44.89 -27.10
CA TYR A 115 -3.47 -45.76 -28.12
C TYR A 115 -4.08 -46.98 -27.43
N ALA A 116 -5.28 -47.40 -27.81
CA ALA A 116 -5.99 -48.50 -27.16
C ALA A 116 -6.65 -49.38 -28.18
N ARG A 117 -6.57 -50.70 -27.94
CA ARG A 117 -7.18 -51.76 -28.79
C ARG A 117 -7.88 -52.77 -27.91
N ALA A 118 -9.08 -53.13 -28.27
CA ALA A 118 -9.71 -54.33 -27.73
C ALA A 118 -8.88 -55.56 -28.12
N TYR A 119 -8.75 -56.53 -27.24
CA TYR A 119 -8.10 -57.82 -27.54
C TYR A 119 -8.94 -58.94 -27.00
N GLY A 120 -8.74 -60.14 -27.65
CA GLY A 120 -9.26 -61.40 -27.15
C GLY A 120 -8.24 -62.49 -27.42
N THR A 121 -7.93 -63.28 -26.40
CA THR A 121 -7.00 -64.39 -26.45
C THR A 121 -7.79 -65.70 -26.34
N GLY A 122 -7.54 -66.60 -27.24
CA GLY A 122 -8.17 -67.93 -27.31
C GLY A 122 -7.21 -69.02 -27.85
N PRO A 123 -7.69 -70.25 -28.14
CA PRO A 123 -6.86 -71.31 -28.61
C PRO A 123 -6.08 -71.02 -29.92
N GLY A 124 -6.60 -70.13 -30.77
CA GLY A 124 -5.97 -69.71 -32.02
C GLY A 124 -5.00 -68.49 -31.84
N GLY A 125 -4.70 -68.04 -30.59
CA GLY A 125 -3.85 -66.90 -30.32
C GLY A 125 -4.63 -65.67 -29.96
N THR A 126 -3.94 -64.50 -29.98
CA THR A 126 -4.53 -63.20 -29.61
C THR A 126 -4.90 -62.43 -30.89
N VAL A 127 -6.13 -61.91 -30.91
CA VAL A 127 -6.62 -61.01 -31.96
C VAL A 127 -6.90 -59.64 -31.39
N TYR A 128 -6.74 -58.59 -32.19
CA TYR A 128 -6.89 -57.23 -31.81
C TYR A 128 -7.94 -56.50 -32.63
N GLY A 129 -8.69 -55.64 -32.03
CA GLY A 129 -9.58 -54.71 -32.72
C GLY A 129 -8.83 -53.52 -33.34
N ASP A 130 -9.58 -52.59 -33.94
CA ASP A 130 -9.03 -51.36 -34.48
C ASP A 130 -8.42 -50.53 -33.35
N GLU A 131 -7.41 -49.72 -33.70
CA GLU A 131 -6.79 -48.80 -32.77
C GLU A 131 -7.61 -47.51 -32.64
N LEU A 132 -7.82 -47.08 -31.41
CA LEU A 132 -8.37 -45.76 -31.07
C LEU A 132 -7.36 -44.96 -30.25
N THR A 133 -7.33 -43.67 -30.52
CA THR A 133 -6.47 -42.75 -29.82
C THR A 133 -7.32 -41.85 -28.93
N PHE A 134 -6.84 -41.54 -27.72
CA PHE A 134 -7.43 -40.57 -26.85
C PHE A 134 -6.35 -39.86 -26.02
N THR A 135 -6.64 -38.64 -25.57
CA THR A 135 -5.75 -37.91 -24.68
C THR A 135 -6.47 -37.68 -23.36
N THR A 136 -5.81 -38.05 -22.25
CA THR A 136 -6.31 -37.77 -20.89
C THR A 136 -6.38 -36.28 -20.62
N LEU A 137 -7.30 -35.87 -19.75
CA LEU A 137 -7.47 -34.46 -19.38
C LEU A 137 -6.26 -33.94 -18.59
N PRO A 138 -5.96 -32.65 -18.68
CA PRO A 138 -4.98 -32.03 -17.81
C PRO A 138 -5.48 -31.97 -16.35
N VAL A 139 -4.57 -31.67 -15.43
CA VAL A 139 -4.86 -31.36 -14.04
C VAL A 139 -4.61 -29.86 -13.76
N LEU A 140 -4.97 -29.38 -12.58
CA LEU A 140 -4.66 -28.03 -12.16
C LEU A 140 -3.16 -27.77 -12.20
N ALA A 141 -2.77 -26.54 -12.48
CA ALA A 141 -1.40 -26.09 -12.32
C ALA A 141 -0.94 -26.22 -10.85
N THR A 142 0.37 -26.20 -10.63
CA THR A 142 0.95 -26.09 -9.27
C THR A 142 1.53 -24.71 -9.12
N VAL A 143 1.13 -24.01 -8.05
CA VAL A 143 1.55 -22.65 -7.75
C VAL A 143 1.82 -22.50 -6.25
N THR A 144 2.86 -21.74 -5.89
CA THR A 144 3.21 -21.36 -4.51
C THR A 144 3.06 -19.88 -4.33
N THR A 145 2.72 -19.44 -3.11
CA THR A 145 2.63 -18.03 -2.72
C THR A 145 3.95 -17.60 -2.07
N VAL A 146 4.41 -16.39 -2.38
CA VAL A 146 5.60 -15.77 -1.77
C VAL A 146 5.15 -14.80 -0.70
N GLU A 147 5.85 -14.76 0.44
CA GLU A 147 5.60 -13.84 1.55
C GLU A 147 5.56 -12.38 1.08
N ALA A 148 4.74 -11.57 1.76
CA ALA A 148 4.65 -10.16 1.46
C ALA A 148 5.87 -9.40 1.99
N THR A 149 6.39 -8.48 1.17
CA THR A 149 7.48 -7.55 1.49
C THR A 149 7.06 -6.12 1.18
N ASP A 150 7.86 -5.12 1.56
CA ASP A 150 7.62 -3.70 1.29
C ASP A 150 6.19 -3.29 1.67
N VAL A 151 5.73 -3.77 2.83
CA VAL A 151 4.39 -3.50 3.33
C VAL A 151 4.35 -2.08 3.86
N GLU A 152 3.53 -1.25 3.23
CA GLU A 152 3.28 0.14 3.60
C GLU A 152 1.81 0.33 4.01
N GLY A 153 1.38 1.57 4.24
CA GLY A 153 -0.01 1.86 4.62
C GLY A 153 -1.04 1.52 3.54
N THR A 154 -0.67 1.62 2.26
CA THR A 154 -1.59 1.44 1.13
C THR A 154 -1.06 0.52 0.04
N THR A 155 0.13 -0.04 0.22
CA THR A 155 0.81 -0.90 -0.75
C THR A 155 1.50 -2.08 -0.09
N ALA A 156 1.74 -3.13 -0.85
CA ALA A 156 2.60 -4.26 -0.48
C ALA A 156 3.11 -4.94 -1.75
N THR A 157 4.24 -5.62 -1.65
CA THR A 157 4.80 -6.46 -2.71
C THR A 157 4.69 -7.92 -2.28
N THR A 158 4.24 -8.78 -3.16
CA THR A 158 4.17 -10.24 -2.97
C THR A 158 4.36 -10.94 -4.31
N GLY A 159 3.92 -12.18 -4.47
CA GLY A 159 4.01 -12.90 -5.75
C GLY A 159 3.82 -14.40 -5.58
N GLY A 160 4.40 -15.14 -6.50
CA GLY A 160 4.33 -16.59 -6.48
C GLY A 160 5.23 -17.23 -7.50
N GLU A 161 5.18 -18.55 -7.56
CA GLU A 161 5.84 -19.33 -8.59
C GLU A 161 4.90 -20.42 -9.12
N VAL A 162 4.71 -20.43 -10.43
CA VAL A 162 4.04 -21.55 -11.12
C VAL A 162 5.11 -22.59 -11.44
N THR A 163 5.11 -23.70 -10.71
CA THR A 163 6.13 -24.76 -10.82
C THR A 163 5.75 -25.84 -11.83
N ALA A 164 4.46 -26.02 -12.13
CA ALA A 164 3.98 -26.95 -13.14
C ALA A 164 2.67 -26.48 -13.78
N ASN A 165 2.53 -26.73 -15.09
CA ASN A 165 1.33 -26.31 -15.84
C ASN A 165 0.18 -27.33 -15.82
N GLY A 166 0.36 -28.50 -15.18
CA GLY A 166 -0.66 -29.55 -15.12
C GLY A 166 -1.02 -30.19 -16.48
N GLY A 167 -0.13 -30.05 -17.49
CA GLY A 167 -0.34 -30.60 -18.82
C GLY A 167 -1.18 -29.74 -19.77
N ALA A 168 -1.47 -28.48 -19.36
CA ALA A 168 -2.13 -27.49 -20.20
C ALA A 168 -1.49 -26.12 -20.00
N ALA A 169 -1.55 -25.27 -21.02
CA ALA A 169 -1.00 -23.91 -20.92
C ALA A 169 -1.67 -23.14 -19.77
N VAL A 170 -0.86 -22.49 -18.94
CA VAL A 170 -1.33 -21.53 -17.93
C VAL A 170 -1.64 -20.23 -18.65
N THR A 171 -2.90 -19.84 -18.62
CA THR A 171 -3.45 -18.70 -19.35
C THR A 171 -3.46 -17.41 -18.53
N ALA A 172 -3.37 -17.52 -17.20
CA ALA A 172 -3.24 -16.40 -16.28
C ALA A 172 -2.65 -16.85 -14.96
N TYR A 173 -1.80 -16.04 -14.37
CA TYR A 173 -1.38 -16.13 -12.98
C TYR A 173 -1.27 -14.73 -12.35
N GLY A 174 -1.27 -14.71 -11.03
CA GLY A 174 -1.17 -13.51 -10.18
C GLY A 174 -1.45 -13.86 -8.74
N VAL A 175 -1.80 -12.88 -7.94
CA VAL A 175 -2.30 -13.09 -6.58
C VAL A 175 -3.74 -12.61 -6.44
N CYS A 176 -4.52 -13.30 -5.63
CA CYS A 176 -5.83 -12.82 -5.14
C CYS A 176 -5.71 -12.48 -3.66
N TYR A 177 -6.41 -11.43 -3.22
CA TYR A 177 -6.33 -10.94 -1.86
C TYR A 177 -7.66 -10.38 -1.37
N SER A 178 -7.88 -10.47 -0.06
CA SER A 178 -9.10 -10.02 0.62
C SER A 178 -8.79 -9.73 2.09
N THR A 179 -9.69 -9.05 2.78
CA THR A 179 -9.68 -8.93 4.25
C THR A 179 -10.31 -10.14 4.95
N SER A 180 -10.79 -11.10 4.18
CA SER A 180 -11.32 -12.39 4.68
C SER A 180 -10.44 -13.54 4.23
N THR A 181 -10.43 -14.63 5.00
CA THR A 181 -9.66 -15.85 4.69
C THR A 181 -10.16 -16.53 3.43
N GLY A 182 -9.27 -17.25 2.74
CA GLY A 182 -9.58 -18.03 1.55
C GLY A 182 -9.85 -17.20 0.30
N PRO A 183 -9.08 -16.13 -0.02
CA PRO A 183 -9.33 -15.32 -1.21
C PRO A 183 -9.25 -16.16 -2.48
N THR A 184 -10.08 -15.81 -3.45
CA THR A 184 -10.20 -16.45 -4.74
C THR A 184 -10.09 -15.42 -5.87
N ILE A 185 -10.05 -15.87 -7.12
CA ILE A 185 -10.05 -14.96 -8.28
C ILE A 185 -11.34 -14.13 -8.44
N ALA A 186 -12.37 -14.36 -7.61
CA ALA A 186 -13.56 -13.53 -7.53
C ALA A 186 -13.38 -12.29 -6.65
N ASP A 187 -12.37 -12.30 -5.77
CA ASP A 187 -11.97 -11.19 -4.92
C ASP A 187 -11.01 -10.24 -5.67
N SER A 188 -10.40 -9.31 -4.96
CA SER A 188 -9.34 -8.45 -5.54
C SER A 188 -8.17 -9.32 -6.01
N LYS A 189 -7.63 -9.00 -7.19
CA LYS A 189 -6.54 -9.78 -7.78
C LYS A 189 -5.64 -8.95 -8.69
N THR A 190 -4.42 -9.41 -8.84
CA THR A 190 -3.50 -9.01 -9.93
C THR A 190 -3.62 -9.98 -11.12
N THR A 191 -3.07 -9.59 -12.25
CA THR A 191 -2.85 -10.48 -13.40
C THR A 191 -1.46 -10.17 -13.95
N ASP A 192 -0.50 -11.03 -13.62
CA ASP A 192 0.93 -10.70 -13.78
C ASP A 192 1.57 -11.41 -14.96
N GLY A 193 0.87 -12.42 -15.53
CA GLY A 193 1.35 -13.09 -16.74
C GLY A 193 0.71 -14.43 -17.03
N THR A 194 1.43 -15.22 -17.84
CA THR A 194 1.04 -16.55 -18.33
C THR A 194 2.24 -17.48 -18.34
N GLY A 195 2.02 -18.82 -18.37
CA GLY A 195 3.09 -19.81 -18.47
C GLY A 195 3.59 -20.30 -17.11
N ILE A 196 4.85 -20.73 -17.05
CA ILE A 196 5.54 -21.26 -15.86
C ILE A 196 6.61 -20.28 -15.44
N GLY A 197 6.87 -20.14 -14.13
CA GLY A 197 7.94 -19.33 -13.57
C GLY A 197 7.50 -18.51 -12.37
N SER A 198 8.45 -17.78 -11.80
CA SER A 198 8.22 -16.87 -10.67
C SER A 198 7.68 -15.53 -11.18
N PHE A 199 6.88 -14.88 -10.35
CA PHE A 199 6.30 -13.57 -10.64
C PHE A 199 6.20 -12.72 -9.38
N VAL A 200 6.17 -11.39 -9.57
CA VAL A 200 6.00 -10.39 -8.53
C VAL A 200 4.69 -9.65 -8.79
N SER A 201 3.94 -9.44 -7.72
CA SER A 201 2.67 -8.70 -7.71
C SER A 201 2.79 -7.47 -6.84
N SER A 202 2.47 -6.30 -7.37
CA SER A 202 2.38 -5.05 -6.61
C SER A 202 0.92 -4.81 -6.22
N LEU A 203 0.64 -4.82 -4.94
CA LEU A 203 -0.67 -4.50 -4.37
C LEU A 203 -0.75 -3.01 -4.09
N THR A 204 -1.82 -2.34 -4.51
CA THR A 204 -2.03 -0.90 -4.32
C THR A 204 -3.47 -0.62 -3.88
N GLY A 205 -3.72 0.55 -3.28
CA GLY A 205 -5.05 0.95 -2.83
C GLY A 205 -5.54 0.14 -1.62
N LEU A 206 -4.62 -0.40 -0.83
CA LEU A 206 -4.92 -1.08 0.42
C LEU A 206 -5.36 -0.07 1.49
N SER A 207 -6.11 -0.54 2.48
CA SER A 207 -6.45 0.24 3.68
C SER A 207 -5.36 0.09 4.72
N GLY A 208 -5.01 1.19 5.40
CA GLY A 208 -4.04 1.15 6.49
C GLY A 208 -4.54 0.36 7.70
N LEU A 209 -3.61 -0.16 8.52
CA LEU A 209 -3.88 -0.98 9.72
C LEU A 209 -4.84 -2.15 9.45
N THR A 210 -4.80 -2.72 8.25
CA THR A 210 -5.73 -3.75 7.81
C THR A 210 -4.98 -5.04 7.49
N THR A 211 -5.45 -6.16 8.05
CA THR A 211 -4.92 -7.47 7.74
C THR A 211 -5.51 -7.98 6.43
N TYR A 212 -4.64 -8.38 5.52
CA TYR A 212 -4.98 -9.01 4.25
C TYR A 212 -4.52 -10.46 4.21
N TYR A 213 -5.36 -11.28 3.61
CA TYR A 213 -5.09 -12.67 3.26
C TYR A 213 -4.77 -12.73 1.77
N VAL A 214 -3.72 -13.44 1.38
CA VAL A 214 -3.23 -13.48 0.00
C VAL A 214 -2.94 -14.90 -0.43
N ARG A 215 -3.29 -15.23 -1.67
CA ARG A 215 -2.92 -16.50 -2.32
C ARG A 215 -2.50 -16.24 -3.75
N ALA A 216 -1.39 -16.80 -4.16
CA ALA A 216 -1.07 -16.91 -5.58
C ALA A 216 -2.08 -17.80 -6.30
N TYR A 217 -2.38 -17.50 -7.56
CA TYR A 217 -3.24 -18.33 -8.38
C TYR A 217 -2.63 -18.59 -9.75
N ALA A 218 -2.98 -19.73 -10.33
CA ALA A 218 -2.66 -20.08 -11.73
C ALA A 218 -3.84 -20.78 -12.38
N THR A 219 -4.26 -20.31 -13.56
CA THR A 219 -5.41 -20.83 -14.30
C THR A 219 -4.94 -21.55 -15.58
N ASN A 220 -5.40 -22.77 -15.77
CA ASN A 220 -5.27 -23.53 -17.02
C ASN A 220 -6.64 -24.08 -17.47
N SER A 221 -6.71 -24.91 -18.49
CA SER A 221 -7.98 -25.46 -18.96
C SER A 221 -8.65 -26.46 -17.99
N ALA A 222 -7.94 -26.94 -16.96
CA ALA A 222 -8.52 -27.78 -15.91
C ALA A 222 -9.18 -26.93 -14.78
N GLY A 223 -8.84 -25.65 -14.68
CA GLY A 223 -9.37 -24.74 -13.67
C GLY A 223 -8.29 -23.84 -13.07
N THR A 224 -8.61 -23.24 -11.93
CA THR A 224 -7.70 -22.37 -11.17
C THR A 224 -7.16 -23.10 -9.95
N ALA A 225 -5.84 -23.15 -9.83
CA ALA A 225 -5.12 -23.57 -8.64
C ALA A 225 -4.77 -22.36 -7.76
N TYR A 226 -4.62 -22.60 -6.47
CA TYR A 226 -4.22 -21.60 -5.48
C TYR A 226 -3.04 -22.12 -4.67
N GLY A 227 -2.09 -21.25 -4.37
CA GLY A 227 -1.00 -21.49 -3.44
C GLY A 227 -1.45 -21.45 -1.98
N GLU A 228 -0.51 -21.68 -1.08
CA GLU A 228 -0.75 -21.53 0.35
C GLU A 228 -1.17 -20.08 0.68
N GLU A 229 -2.05 -19.93 1.66
CA GLU A 229 -2.48 -18.61 2.13
C GLU A 229 -1.41 -18.00 3.04
N ILE A 230 -1.06 -16.76 2.76
CA ILE A 230 -0.24 -15.92 3.63
C ILE A 230 -1.07 -14.76 4.15
N THR A 231 -0.58 -14.09 5.20
CA THR A 231 -1.19 -12.88 5.76
C THR A 231 -0.16 -11.81 5.97
N PHE A 232 -0.58 -10.55 5.78
CA PHE A 232 0.19 -9.38 6.22
C PHE A 232 -0.76 -8.32 6.73
N THR A 233 -0.25 -7.40 7.58
CA THR A 233 -1.02 -6.25 8.05
C THR A 233 -0.33 -4.98 7.54
N THR A 234 -1.08 -4.11 6.85
CA THR A 234 -0.57 -2.83 6.36
C THR A 234 -0.20 -1.90 7.51
N LEU A 235 0.78 -1.04 7.28
CA LEU A 235 1.14 0.02 8.21
C LEU A 235 0.05 1.11 8.24
N VAL A 236 0.22 2.08 9.13
CA VAL A 236 -0.65 3.27 9.15
C VAL A 236 -0.49 4.06 7.86
N SER A 237 -1.60 4.50 7.30
CA SER A 237 -1.57 5.43 6.17
C SER A 237 -1.60 6.86 6.69
N ILE A 238 -0.43 7.46 6.90
CA ILE A 238 -0.30 8.88 7.22
C ILE A 238 -0.61 9.72 5.97
N ARG A 239 -1.45 10.75 6.14
CA ARG A 239 -1.74 11.71 5.08
C ARG A 239 -0.84 12.93 5.22
N GLU A 240 -0.23 13.34 4.12
CA GLU A 240 0.47 14.61 3.97
C GLU A 240 -0.22 15.39 2.87
N TRP A 241 -0.91 16.46 3.24
CA TRP A 241 -1.67 17.28 2.32
C TRP A 241 -1.16 18.71 2.34
N TYR A 242 -1.39 19.43 1.28
CA TYR A 242 -0.87 20.75 1.02
C TYR A 242 -1.99 21.77 0.98
N VAL A 243 -1.70 23.02 1.34
CA VAL A 243 -2.66 24.12 1.43
C VAL A 243 -2.28 25.24 0.45
N PRO A 244 -2.33 24.99 -0.87
CA PRO A 244 -2.01 26.01 -1.87
C PRO A 244 -3.07 27.11 -1.92
N GLY A 245 -2.61 28.35 -2.19
CA GLY A 245 -3.49 29.51 -2.30
C GLY A 245 -2.76 30.73 -2.83
N ASP A 246 -3.48 31.85 -2.98
CA ASP A 246 -2.95 33.15 -3.41
C ASP A 246 -2.27 33.94 -2.27
N TYR A 247 -2.14 33.35 -1.12
CA TYR A 247 -1.59 33.95 0.11
C TYR A 247 -0.15 33.53 0.37
N VAL A 248 0.33 32.48 -0.29
CA VAL A 248 1.55 31.76 0.11
C VAL A 248 2.78 32.67 -0.02
N ALA A 249 2.97 33.32 -1.16
CA ALA A 249 4.10 34.23 -1.37
C ALA A 249 4.07 35.44 -0.42
N ALA A 250 2.89 35.98 -0.14
CA ALA A 250 2.73 37.11 0.80
C ALA A 250 2.96 36.68 2.26
N SER A 251 2.63 35.44 2.61
CA SER A 251 2.76 34.90 3.98
C SER A 251 4.17 34.46 4.32
N TYR A 252 5.01 34.19 3.31
CA TYR A 252 6.38 33.70 3.47
C TYR A 252 7.35 34.48 2.56
N PRO A 253 7.47 35.80 2.78
CA PRO A 253 8.19 36.68 1.87
C PRO A 253 9.70 36.36 1.84
N GLY A 254 10.24 36.27 0.63
CA GLY A 254 11.67 36.04 0.41
C GLY A 254 12.12 34.59 0.60
N ASP A 255 11.21 33.64 0.71
CA ASP A 255 11.50 32.21 0.77
C ASP A 255 11.05 31.51 -0.52
N ASP A 256 12.01 31.13 -1.36
CA ASP A 256 11.76 30.46 -2.65
C ASP A 256 11.12 29.07 -2.55
N ASN A 257 11.04 28.52 -1.30
CA ASN A 257 10.32 27.27 -1.04
C ASN A 257 8.80 27.47 -0.97
N TYR A 258 8.32 28.72 -1.03
CA TYR A 258 6.90 29.05 -0.95
C TYR A 258 6.48 29.84 -2.18
N ALA A 259 5.39 29.42 -2.83
CA ALA A 259 4.84 30.07 -4.01
C ALA A 259 3.32 29.89 -4.11
N ASP A 260 2.65 30.92 -4.62
CA ASP A 260 1.19 30.89 -4.81
C ASP A 260 0.78 29.75 -5.74
N TRP A 261 -0.30 29.07 -5.36
CA TRP A 261 -0.94 28.00 -6.12
C TRP A 261 -0.01 26.85 -6.54
N SER A 262 1.11 26.64 -5.84
CA SER A 262 2.05 25.55 -6.05
C SER A 262 1.99 24.59 -4.86
N PRO A 263 1.34 23.41 -4.97
CA PRO A 263 1.18 22.52 -3.84
C PRO A 263 2.51 22.10 -3.18
N ASP A 264 3.54 21.78 -3.98
CA ASP A 264 4.89 21.44 -3.50
C ASP A 264 5.62 22.61 -2.80
N LYS A 265 5.11 23.84 -2.96
CA LYS A 265 5.62 25.07 -2.36
C LYS A 265 4.58 25.74 -1.45
N SER A 266 3.77 24.95 -0.77
CA SER A 266 2.70 25.43 0.10
C SER A 266 2.86 24.85 1.51
N PRO A 267 2.27 25.50 2.53
CA PRO A 267 2.17 24.89 3.85
C PRO A 267 1.53 23.50 3.79
N MET A 268 2.01 22.63 4.65
CA MET A 268 1.53 21.24 4.74
C MET A 268 0.68 21.05 5.99
N VAL A 269 -0.25 20.11 5.90
CA VAL A 269 -1.03 19.57 7.02
C VAL A 269 -0.86 18.05 7.02
N LYS A 270 -0.81 17.42 8.20
CA LYS A 270 -0.40 16.04 8.34
C LYS A 270 -1.29 15.29 9.33
N SER A 271 -1.53 14.00 9.10
CA SER A 271 -2.11 13.11 10.09
C SER A 271 -1.03 12.30 10.81
N ASN A 272 -1.35 11.77 11.98
CA ASN A 272 -0.46 10.87 12.72
C ASN A 272 -1.02 9.44 12.78
N GLU A 273 -0.22 8.54 13.31
CA GLU A 273 -0.59 7.13 13.43
C GLU A 273 -1.83 6.89 14.30
N ALA A 274 -2.01 7.67 15.36
CA ALA A 274 -3.15 7.52 16.26
C ALA A 274 -4.47 7.98 15.62
N ASN A 275 -4.39 8.97 14.69
CA ASN A 275 -5.54 9.55 14.02
C ASN A 275 -5.26 9.75 12.51
N PRO A 276 -5.20 8.69 11.72
CA PRO A 276 -4.79 8.77 10.30
C PRO A 276 -5.79 9.50 9.41
N ASN A 277 -6.99 9.77 9.91
CA ASN A 277 -8.03 10.51 9.19
C ASN A 277 -8.17 11.97 9.65
N ASN A 278 -7.52 12.36 10.74
CA ASN A 278 -7.49 13.75 11.19
C ASN A 278 -6.19 14.39 10.72
N VAL A 279 -6.28 15.26 9.72
CA VAL A 279 -5.13 15.95 9.12
C VAL A 279 -5.08 17.37 9.67
N GLU A 280 -3.97 17.76 10.32
CA GLU A 280 -3.86 19.07 10.95
C GLU A 280 -2.55 19.79 10.64
N GLY A 281 -2.57 21.11 10.78
CA GLY A 281 -1.41 21.96 10.69
C GLY A 281 -1.75 23.43 10.87
N TYR A 282 -0.72 24.26 10.80
CA TYR A 282 -0.85 25.72 10.98
C TYR A 282 -0.44 26.46 9.72
N VAL A 283 -1.20 27.48 9.37
CA VAL A 283 -1.00 28.26 8.15
C VAL A 283 -1.14 29.74 8.44
N ASN A 284 -0.13 30.54 8.06
CA ASN A 284 -0.24 31.98 8.03
C ASN A 284 -0.89 32.44 6.73
N MET A 285 -1.87 33.31 6.80
CA MET A 285 -2.59 33.91 5.66
C MET A 285 -2.51 35.44 5.77
N ALA A 286 -1.60 36.04 4.98
CA ALA A 286 -1.22 37.44 5.17
C ALA A 286 -2.11 38.43 4.42
N ASN A 287 -2.82 38.03 3.36
CA ASN A 287 -3.68 38.93 2.56
C ASN A 287 -4.98 39.24 3.31
N ALA A 288 -5.60 40.37 3.02
CA ALA A 288 -6.91 40.74 3.59
C ALA A 288 -8.01 39.71 3.25
N SER A 289 -7.89 39.06 2.06
CA SER A 289 -8.70 37.92 1.64
C SER A 289 -7.77 36.91 1.02
N ASN A 290 -7.79 35.69 1.51
CA ASN A 290 -6.91 34.61 1.09
C ASN A 290 -7.77 33.49 0.52
N TYR A 291 -7.51 33.11 -0.73
CA TYR A 291 -8.19 32.02 -1.42
C TYR A 291 -7.29 30.80 -1.44
N TRP A 292 -7.82 29.64 -1.02
CA TRP A 292 -7.02 28.44 -0.88
C TRP A 292 -7.81 27.15 -1.17
N LYS A 293 -7.10 26.06 -1.34
CA LYS A 293 -7.59 24.70 -1.52
C LYS A 293 -6.76 23.71 -0.71
N ILE A 294 -7.20 22.47 -0.67
CA ILE A 294 -6.43 21.34 -0.19
C ILE A 294 -5.98 20.53 -1.40
N ALA A 295 -4.69 20.21 -1.50
CA ALA A 295 -4.14 19.29 -2.47
C ALA A 295 -3.61 18.04 -1.76
N SER A 296 -4.02 16.85 -2.18
CA SER A 296 -3.61 15.58 -1.57
C SER A 296 -2.24 15.09 -2.04
N LYS A 297 -1.61 15.82 -2.98
CA LYS A 297 -0.27 15.55 -3.52
C LYS A 297 0.51 16.85 -3.67
N PRO A 298 1.86 16.79 -3.79
CA PRO A 298 2.69 17.96 -4.06
C PRO A 298 2.52 18.51 -5.49
N ASN A 299 1.43 18.20 -6.13
CA ASN A 299 1.04 18.68 -7.47
C ASN A 299 -0.48 18.62 -7.63
N TRP A 300 -0.99 19.08 -8.78
CA TRP A 300 -2.42 19.08 -9.08
C TRP A 300 -2.94 17.77 -9.73
N ASP A 301 -2.11 16.72 -9.87
CA ASP A 301 -2.50 15.43 -10.46
C ASP A 301 -3.30 14.53 -9.50
N GLY A 302 -3.34 14.89 -8.21
CA GLY A 302 -4.14 14.21 -7.19
C GLY A 302 -5.50 14.86 -6.95
N PRO A 303 -6.34 14.23 -6.14
CA PRO A 303 -7.54 14.87 -5.61
C PRO A 303 -7.20 16.20 -4.96
N ASN A 304 -7.94 17.24 -5.31
CA ASN A 304 -7.89 18.54 -4.65
C ASN A 304 -9.29 18.94 -4.22
N TYR A 305 -9.39 19.65 -3.12
CA TYR A 305 -10.66 19.91 -2.47
C TYR A 305 -10.81 21.41 -2.21
N GLY A 306 -11.98 21.94 -2.53
CA GLY A 306 -12.41 23.29 -2.22
C GLY A 306 -13.63 23.28 -1.32
N ALA A 307 -14.33 24.42 -1.26
CA ALA A 307 -15.56 24.58 -0.47
C ALA A 307 -16.67 23.64 -0.98
N GLY A 308 -17.23 22.84 -0.10
CA GLY A 308 -18.41 22.05 -0.37
C GLY A 308 -19.71 22.87 -0.26
N ALA A 309 -20.84 22.23 -0.57
CA ALA A 309 -22.14 22.88 -0.55
C ALA A 309 -22.57 23.37 0.85
N ALA A 310 -22.19 22.67 1.90
CA ALA A 310 -22.40 23.09 3.28
C ALA A 310 -21.13 23.74 3.85
N ALA A 311 -21.29 24.72 4.72
CA ALA A 311 -20.15 25.36 5.39
C ALA A 311 -19.31 24.32 6.15
N GLY A 312 -18.00 24.39 6.01
CA GLY A 312 -17.08 23.47 6.66
C GLY A 312 -16.98 22.09 6.00
N THR A 313 -17.62 21.87 4.86
CA THR A 313 -17.44 20.64 4.06
C THR A 313 -16.48 20.87 2.89
N LEU A 314 -15.88 19.79 2.42
CA LEU A 314 -14.94 19.78 1.28
C LEU A 314 -15.56 19.02 0.09
N ASP A 315 -15.34 19.56 -1.11
CA ASP A 315 -15.78 18.96 -2.38
C ASP A 315 -14.57 18.86 -3.34
N PRO A 316 -14.35 17.71 -4.01
CA PRO A 316 -13.26 17.53 -4.98
C PRO A 316 -13.29 18.53 -6.16
N SER A 317 -14.46 19.08 -6.48
CA SER A 317 -14.65 20.10 -7.53
C SER A 317 -15.04 21.46 -6.96
N GLY A 318 -14.99 21.63 -5.62
CA GLY A 318 -15.43 22.83 -4.92
C GLY A 318 -14.65 24.08 -5.31
N ASP A 319 -15.27 25.24 -5.14
CA ASP A 319 -14.65 26.54 -5.30
C ASP A 319 -13.53 26.76 -4.26
N ASN A 320 -12.72 27.81 -4.47
CA ASN A 320 -11.71 28.17 -3.49
C ASN A 320 -12.36 28.55 -2.17
N ILE A 321 -11.77 28.10 -1.07
CA ILE A 321 -12.16 28.51 0.28
C ILE A 321 -11.55 29.90 0.54
N MET A 322 -12.28 30.80 1.19
CA MET A 322 -11.81 32.14 1.51
C MET A 322 -11.71 32.34 3.02
N LEU A 323 -10.58 32.88 3.48
CA LEU A 323 -10.35 33.32 4.86
C LEU A 323 -9.74 34.73 4.89
N PRO A 324 -10.06 35.55 5.92
CA PRO A 324 -9.38 36.83 6.15
C PRO A 324 -7.92 36.64 6.58
N ALA A 325 -7.17 37.74 6.73
CA ALA A 325 -5.82 37.69 7.30
C ALA A 325 -5.82 37.06 8.69
N GLY A 326 -4.83 36.20 8.95
CA GLY A 326 -4.69 35.52 10.24
C GLY A 326 -3.74 34.33 10.20
N TYR A 327 -3.44 33.81 11.36
CA TYR A 327 -2.71 32.55 11.53
C TYR A 327 -3.71 31.49 11.96
N TYR A 328 -3.86 30.44 11.17
CA TYR A 328 -4.94 29.48 11.32
C TYR A 328 -4.45 28.09 11.70
N LYS A 329 -5.12 27.45 12.66
CA LYS A 329 -5.10 25.99 12.77
C LYS A 329 -6.14 25.44 11.82
N ILE A 330 -5.68 24.60 10.89
CA ILE A 330 -6.53 23.86 9.95
C ILE A 330 -6.60 22.42 10.42
N ASN A 331 -7.83 21.89 10.57
CA ASN A 331 -8.08 20.47 10.78
C ASN A 331 -9.02 19.96 9.69
N ILE A 332 -8.75 18.76 9.18
CA ILE A 332 -9.56 18.07 8.18
C ILE A 332 -9.92 16.70 8.71
N ASP A 333 -11.21 16.39 8.77
CA ASP A 333 -11.70 15.03 9.01
C ASP A 333 -11.91 14.33 7.65
N ALA A 334 -10.94 13.50 7.29
CA ALA A 334 -10.97 12.73 6.05
C ALA A 334 -11.76 11.41 6.18
N SER A 335 -12.37 11.12 7.33
CA SER A 335 -13.28 10.00 7.52
C SER A 335 -14.74 10.36 7.26
N ALA A 336 -15.08 11.65 7.34
CA ALA A 336 -16.43 12.14 7.06
C ALA A 336 -16.78 12.06 5.56
N ASP A 337 -18.04 11.87 5.24
CA ASP A 337 -18.56 11.91 3.87
C ASP A 337 -19.80 12.83 3.79
N PRO A 338 -19.70 14.04 3.20
CA PRO A 338 -18.47 14.62 2.65
C PRO A 338 -17.43 14.94 3.73
N MET A 339 -16.12 14.92 3.36
CA MET A 339 -15.05 15.36 4.26
C MET A 339 -15.34 16.74 4.83
N THR A 340 -14.90 16.98 6.06
CA THR A 340 -15.09 18.27 6.73
C THR A 340 -13.76 18.93 7.08
N TYR A 341 -13.78 20.25 7.24
CA TYR A 341 -12.64 21.01 7.74
C TYR A 341 -13.07 22.08 8.74
N THR A 342 -12.12 22.45 9.59
CA THR A 342 -12.19 23.67 10.41
C THR A 342 -10.94 24.50 10.18
N ALA A 343 -11.10 25.83 10.24
CA ALA A 343 -10.00 26.78 10.21
C ALA A 343 -10.23 27.79 11.35
N VAL A 344 -9.43 27.67 12.40
CA VAL A 344 -9.57 28.48 13.60
C VAL A 344 -8.42 29.49 13.66
N ALA A 345 -8.74 30.79 13.69
CA ALA A 345 -7.73 31.82 13.88
C ALA A 345 -7.10 31.70 15.27
N MET A 346 -5.77 31.72 15.31
CA MET A 346 -4.98 31.45 16.51
C MET A 346 -4.18 32.69 16.94
N ASN A 347 -4.23 33.01 18.23
CA ASN A 347 -3.38 33.97 18.87
C ASN A 347 -2.67 33.29 20.04
N TRP A 348 -1.40 33.00 19.88
CA TRP A 348 -0.62 32.27 20.87
C TRP A 348 0.00 33.18 21.93
N GLY A 349 0.13 32.63 23.12
CA GLY A 349 0.83 33.26 24.23
C GLY A 349 1.18 32.25 25.32
N LEU A 350 1.70 32.77 26.44
CA LEU A 350 2.10 32.01 27.62
C LEU A 350 1.10 32.16 28.73
N ILE A 351 0.90 31.08 29.47
CA ILE A 351 0.13 31.08 30.72
C ILE A 351 0.87 30.26 31.77
N GLY A 352 0.87 30.68 33.02
CA GLY A 352 1.62 29.95 34.05
C GLY A 352 1.50 30.57 35.43
N GLY A 353 2.35 30.10 36.35
CA GLY A 353 2.44 30.64 37.69
C GLY A 353 2.75 32.15 37.74
N PHE A 354 3.48 32.66 36.75
CA PHE A 354 3.88 34.08 36.66
C PHE A 354 2.70 35.04 36.48
N ASN A 355 1.58 34.59 35.93
CA ASN A 355 0.35 35.36 35.77
C ASN A 355 -0.85 34.73 36.50
N GLY A 356 -0.57 33.83 37.47
CA GLY A 356 -1.59 33.16 38.27
C GLY A 356 -2.53 32.26 37.47
N TRP A 357 -2.09 31.73 36.31
CA TRP A 357 -2.88 30.93 35.39
C TRP A 357 -4.14 31.64 34.87
N SER A 358 -4.10 32.97 34.85
CA SER A 358 -5.23 33.81 34.43
C SER A 358 -4.76 34.85 33.40
N GLY A 359 -5.44 34.87 32.25
CA GLY A 359 -4.98 35.66 31.13
C GLY A 359 -3.78 35.00 30.42
N GLN A 360 -3.47 35.52 29.28
CA GLN A 360 -2.41 34.99 28.38
C GLN A 360 -1.42 36.12 28.10
N GLU A 361 -0.12 35.87 28.32
CA GLU A 361 0.92 36.81 27.87
C GLU A 361 1.14 36.60 26.36
N PRO A 362 0.83 37.57 25.50
CA PRO A 362 0.75 37.36 24.06
C PRO A 362 2.13 37.23 23.41
N LEU A 363 2.24 36.34 22.43
CA LEU A 363 3.33 36.29 21.47
C LEU A 363 2.91 36.97 20.16
N THR A 364 3.89 37.34 19.35
CA THR A 364 3.68 37.90 18.01
C THR A 364 4.22 36.92 16.96
N TYR A 365 3.44 36.65 15.92
CA TYR A 365 3.92 35.86 14.79
C TYR A 365 4.85 36.68 13.91
N ASP A 366 6.02 36.13 13.60
CA ASP A 366 6.98 36.72 12.67
C ASP A 366 7.09 35.87 11.40
N PRO A 367 6.55 36.31 10.27
CA PRO A 367 6.57 35.55 9.02
C PRO A 367 7.97 35.38 8.42
N ALA A 368 8.93 36.27 8.74
CA ALA A 368 10.29 36.17 8.22
C ALA A 368 11.07 34.96 8.79
N VAL A 369 10.78 34.63 10.03
CA VAL A 369 11.37 33.46 10.73
C VAL A 369 10.35 32.34 10.98
N LYS A 370 9.08 32.54 10.62
CA LYS A 370 7.95 31.58 10.66
C LYS A 370 7.62 31.06 12.07
N VAL A 371 7.84 31.86 13.08
CA VAL A 371 7.59 31.49 14.49
C VAL A 371 6.75 32.52 15.20
N TRP A 372 6.08 32.11 16.26
CA TRP A 372 5.57 32.99 17.28
C TRP A 372 6.70 33.34 18.26
N LYS A 373 6.86 34.59 18.59
CA LYS A 373 7.97 35.07 19.42
C LYS A 373 7.56 36.18 20.37
N GLY A 374 8.31 36.31 21.42
CA GLY A 374 8.20 37.42 22.40
C GLY A 374 9.26 37.27 23.47
N VAL A 375 9.43 38.29 24.29
CA VAL A 375 10.22 38.18 25.52
C VAL A 375 9.29 38.28 26.72
N VAL A 376 9.41 37.34 27.61
CA VAL A 376 8.59 37.24 28.81
C VAL A 376 9.51 37.06 30.01
N HIS A 377 9.32 37.91 31.03
CA HIS A 377 9.97 37.72 32.31
C HIS A 377 9.31 36.57 33.06
N LEU A 378 10.05 35.47 33.25
CA LEU A 378 9.54 34.27 33.90
C LEU A 378 10.29 34.01 35.20
N PRO A 379 9.61 34.01 36.37
CA PRO A 379 10.18 33.49 37.60
C PRO A 379 10.36 31.96 37.50
N ALA A 380 11.13 31.41 38.43
CA ALA A 380 11.15 29.95 38.59
C ALA A 380 9.71 29.45 38.82
N GLY A 381 9.33 28.38 38.07
CA GLY A 381 7.96 27.86 38.13
C GLY A 381 7.48 27.29 36.80
N GLU A 382 6.20 26.95 36.74
CA GLU A 382 5.58 26.22 35.64
C GLU A 382 4.78 27.15 34.72
N TRP A 383 4.79 26.85 33.43
CA TRP A 383 4.03 27.54 32.39
C TRP A 383 3.69 26.65 31.21
N LYS A 384 2.83 27.10 30.31
CA LYS A 384 2.45 26.44 29.05
C LYS A 384 2.21 27.47 27.95
N PHE A 385 2.18 26.98 26.72
CA PHE A 385 1.59 27.73 25.62
C PHE A 385 0.07 27.54 25.61
N ARG A 386 -0.65 28.63 25.38
CA ARG A 386 -2.10 28.66 25.24
C ARG A 386 -2.47 29.59 24.10
N ALA A 387 -3.53 29.27 23.35
CA ALA A 387 -4.05 30.16 22.32
C ALA A 387 -5.48 30.60 22.64
N ASN A 388 -5.83 31.79 22.14
CA ASN A 388 -7.20 32.35 22.19
C ASN A 388 -7.82 32.39 23.57
N ASP A 389 -7.02 32.49 24.63
CA ASP A 389 -7.45 32.42 26.03
C ASP A 389 -8.31 31.17 26.35
N SER A 390 -8.17 30.08 25.54
CA SER A 390 -8.92 28.84 25.69
C SER A 390 -7.99 27.66 26.00
N TRP A 391 -8.42 26.78 26.91
CA TRP A 391 -7.74 25.54 27.20
C TRP A 391 -7.94 24.47 26.11
N ASP A 392 -8.82 24.71 25.12
CA ASP A 392 -8.97 23.83 23.96
C ASP A 392 -7.71 23.81 23.08
N TYR A 393 -6.92 24.89 23.15
CA TYR A 393 -5.69 25.07 22.38
C TYR A 393 -4.53 25.35 23.31
N ASN A 394 -3.89 24.31 23.82
CA ASN A 394 -2.70 24.46 24.65
C ASN A 394 -1.65 23.41 24.29
N TYR A 395 -0.38 23.81 24.44
CA TYR A 395 0.77 22.94 24.32
C TYR A 395 1.62 22.99 25.58
N GLY A 396 2.06 21.80 26.01
CA GLY A 396 3.10 21.62 26.99
C GLY A 396 4.24 20.79 26.41
N ALA A 397 5.33 20.66 27.14
CA ALA A 397 6.47 19.86 26.73
C ALA A 397 6.19 18.37 26.94
N ASP A 398 6.76 17.53 26.09
CA ASP A 398 7.04 16.15 26.43
C ASP A 398 8.22 16.13 27.42
N ALA A 399 8.15 15.27 28.44
CA ALA A 399 9.09 15.29 29.56
C ALA A 399 10.56 15.26 29.11
N GLY A 400 11.29 16.36 29.37
CA GLY A 400 12.72 16.48 29.08
C GLY A 400 13.07 16.82 27.63
N SER A 401 12.10 17.21 26.79
CA SER A 401 12.32 17.61 25.40
C SER A 401 11.80 19.02 25.12
N ASN A 402 12.20 19.59 23.98
CA ASN A 402 11.63 20.82 23.43
C ASN A 402 10.49 20.58 22.44
N VAL A 403 10.03 19.32 22.33
CA VAL A 403 8.88 18.93 21.51
C VAL A 403 7.60 19.22 22.27
N LEU A 404 6.63 19.77 21.57
CA LEU A 404 5.34 20.17 22.14
C LEU A 404 4.27 19.12 21.90
N VAL A 405 3.50 18.85 22.93
CA VAL A 405 2.35 17.93 22.88
C VAL A 405 1.09 18.71 23.26
N ALA A 406 0.03 18.54 22.49
CA ALA A 406 -1.28 19.11 22.81
C ALA A 406 -1.75 18.59 24.17
N GLY A 407 -2.09 19.50 25.09
CA GLY A 407 -2.42 19.14 26.46
C GLY A 407 -1.25 18.60 27.30
N GLY A 408 -0.01 18.58 26.77
CA GLY A 408 1.19 18.04 27.41
C GLY A 408 1.51 18.64 28.78
N SER A 409 2.58 18.18 29.43
CA SER A 409 3.01 18.61 30.75
C SER A 409 3.40 20.08 30.77
N ASN A 410 3.32 20.72 31.95
CA ASN A 410 3.82 22.08 32.13
C ASN A 410 5.34 22.13 31.88
N ILE A 411 5.79 23.23 31.29
CA ILE A 411 7.21 23.54 31.12
C ILE A 411 7.68 24.20 32.42
N ASN A 412 8.80 23.75 32.97
CA ASN A 412 9.32 24.25 34.24
C ASN A 412 10.58 25.11 34.05
N MET A 413 10.59 26.31 34.58
CA MET A 413 11.77 27.19 34.66
C MET A 413 12.40 27.11 36.04
N THR A 414 13.72 27.05 36.10
CA THR A 414 14.49 26.97 37.35
C THR A 414 15.20 28.28 37.68
N VAL A 415 15.30 29.20 36.75
CA VAL A 415 15.97 30.48 36.87
C VAL A 415 14.97 31.59 36.55
N GLU A 416 14.98 32.68 37.32
CA GLU A 416 14.18 33.90 37.05
C GLU A 416 14.97 34.79 36.10
N GLU A 417 14.47 34.97 34.88
CA GLU A 417 15.13 35.75 33.83
C GLU A 417 14.15 36.27 32.78
N ASP A 418 14.65 37.16 31.90
CA ASP A 418 13.96 37.55 30.68
C ASP A 418 14.20 36.50 29.59
N TYR A 419 13.17 35.75 29.23
CA TYR A 419 13.29 34.67 28.24
C TYR A 419 12.83 35.10 26.85
N ALA A 420 13.70 34.97 25.87
CA ALA A 420 13.30 34.96 24.46
C ALA A 420 12.53 33.68 24.16
N ILE A 421 11.23 33.80 24.02
CA ILE A 421 10.34 32.67 23.70
C ILE A 421 10.22 32.54 22.19
N THR A 422 10.34 31.32 21.71
CA THR A 422 10.07 30.94 20.33
C THR A 422 9.13 29.73 20.32
N LEU A 423 8.00 29.84 19.59
CA LEU A 423 7.07 28.73 19.35
C LEU A 423 7.04 28.48 17.85
N ASP A 424 7.53 27.32 17.43
CA ASP A 424 7.57 26.88 16.04
C ASP A 424 6.47 25.84 15.78
N LEU A 425 5.48 26.24 14.96
CA LEU A 425 4.37 25.42 14.53
C LEU A 425 4.39 25.20 12.99
N SER A 426 5.52 25.48 12.35
CA SER A 426 5.67 25.39 10.88
C SER A 426 5.77 23.95 10.37
N HIS A 427 6.13 23.00 11.24
CA HIS A 427 6.25 21.60 10.91
C HIS A 427 5.09 20.81 11.54
N PRO A 428 4.09 20.39 10.78
CA PRO A 428 2.91 19.71 11.32
C PRO A 428 3.27 18.50 12.17
N LEU A 429 2.72 18.44 13.40
CA LEU A 429 2.91 17.39 14.41
C LEU A 429 4.33 17.30 15.02
N GLU A 430 5.26 18.13 14.55
CA GLU A 430 6.63 18.22 15.07
C GLU A 430 6.87 19.62 15.65
N TYR A 431 5.89 20.11 16.41
CA TYR A 431 5.93 21.46 17.00
C TYR A 431 6.99 21.54 18.09
N THR A 432 7.73 22.64 18.09
CA THR A 432 8.83 22.84 19.02
C THR A 432 8.80 24.22 19.67
N TYR A 433 9.54 24.36 20.74
CA TYR A 433 9.73 25.65 21.39
C TYR A 433 11.17 25.85 21.85
N ARG A 434 11.49 27.13 22.10
CA ARG A 434 12.68 27.53 22.86
C ARG A 434 12.27 28.60 23.86
N ALA A 435 12.95 28.58 25.00
CA ALA A 435 12.89 29.64 26.02
C ALA A 435 14.34 29.90 26.47
N ASP A 436 14.92 30.98 25.98
CA ASP A 436 16.33 31.27 26.13
C ASP A 436 16.55 32.59 26.83
N TYR A 437 17.21 32.60 28.00
CA TYR A 437 17.87 33.79 28.50
C TYR A 437 19.30 33.84 27.98
N TRP A 438 19.84 35.03 27.83
CA TRP A 438 21.08 35.22 27.12
C TRP A 438 22.15 35.83 28.00
N GLY A 439 23.38 35.31 27.82
CA GLY A 439 24.57 35.85 28.46
C GLY A 439 25.73 35.99 27.47
N ILE A 440 26.75 36.68 27.94
CA ILE A 440 28.02 36.89 27.25
C ILE A 440 29.09 36.17 28.02
N ILE A 441 29.89 35.32 27.31
CA ILE A 441 30.94 34.51 27.90
C ILE A 441 32.21 34.62 27.08
N GLY A 442 33.37 34.56 27.72
CA GLY A 442 34.65 34.49 27.00
C GLY A 442 35.81 35.07 27.77
N SER A 443 36.99 34.96 27.21
CA SER A 443 38.23 35.53 27.80
C SER A 443 38.26 37.05 27.84
N SER A 444 37.35 37.71 27.09
CA SER A 444 37.12 39.16 27.18
C SER A 444 36.28 39.58 28.37
N VAL A 445 35.61 38.63 29.04
CA VAL A 445 34.52 38.86 30.02
C VAL A 445 35.02 38.56 31.44
N PRO A 446 35.69 39.50 32.12
CA PRO A 446 36.17 39.25 33.48
C PRO A 446 35.03 39.31 34.50
N PRO A 447 35.15 38.61 35.64
CA PRO A 447 36.27 37.75 36.00
C PRO A 447 36.09 36.29 35.58
N TYR A 448 35.06 35.95 34.80
CA TYR A 448 34.55 34.60 34.62
C TYR A 448 35.29 33.80 33.52
N ASP A 449 35.89 34.51 32.56
CA ASP A 449 36.48 33.84 31.40
C ASP A 449 35.46 32.91 30.72
N TRP A 450 35.80 31.68 30.34
CA TRP A 450 34.87 30.71 29.71
C TRP A 450 34.06 29.87 30.72
N SER A 451 34.02 30.27 32.01
CA SER A 451 33.44 29.46 33.08
C SER A 451 32.02 29.88 33.46
N ALA A 452 31.66 31.16 33.35
CA ALA A 452 30.35 31.67 33.67
C ALA A 452 30.00 32.87 32.79
N ASP A 453 28.70 33.12 32.61
CA ASP A 453 28.16 34.20 31.79
C ASP A 453 27.99 35.49 32.57
N GLN A 454 28.00 36.60 31.85
CA GLN A 454 27.36 37.84 32.26
C GLN A 454 25.99 37.92 31.57
N ASN A 455 24.91 37.83 32.34
CA ASN A 455 23.55 37.86 31.81
C ASN A 455 23.25 39.20 31.14
N MET A 456 22.46 39.12 30.07
CA MET A 456 21.91 40.25 29.34
C MET A 456 20.48 40.52 29.81
N SER A 457 20.04 41.76 29.85
CA SER A 457 18.65 42.13 30.11
C SER A 457 17.94 42.53 28.82
N TRP A 458 16.63 42.40 28.80
CA TRP A 458 15.82 42.78 27.64
C TRP A 458 15.60 44.31 27.60
N ASP A 459 15.96 44.92 26.49
CA ASP A 459 15.59 46.30 26.15
C ASP A 459 14.37 46.31 25.25
N ALA A 460 13.19 46.53 25.84
CA ALA A 460 11.93 46.53 25.09
C ALA A 460 11.80 47.72 24.12
N VAL A 461 12.53 48.80 24.33
CA VAL A 461 12.49 49.99 23.44
C VAL A 461 13.19 49.67 22.10
N HIS A 462 14.32 48.99 22.18
CA HIS A 462 15.12 48.66 21.00
C HIS A 462 14.87 47.25 20.47
N GLY A 463 14.16 46.41 21.22
CA GLY A 463 13.84 45.04 20.84
C GLY A 463 15.06 44.12 20.79
N VAL A 464 15.98 44.26 21.72
CA VAL A 464 17.23 43.51 21.81
C VAL A 464 17.56 43.14 23.26
N PHE A 465 18.30 42.07 23.47
CA PHE A 465 19.02 41.85 24.72
C PHE A 465 20.24 42.75 24.75
N THR A 466 20.56 43.32 25.92
CA THR A 466 21.66 44.25 26.08
C THR A 466 22.44 44.00 27.37
N ALA A 467 23.73 44.24 27.33
CA ALA A 467 24.59 44.30 28.50
C ALA A 467 25.64 45.41 28.33
N THR A 468 25.96 46.10 29.41
CA THR A 468 27.08 47.07 29.43
C THR A 468 28.13 46.55 30.39
N LEU A 469 29.31 46.23 29.87
CA LEU A 469 30.37 45.51 30.57
C LEU A 469 31.73 46.17 30.37
N ASP A 470 32.58 46.11 31.39
CA ASP A 470 34.01 46.39 31.26
C ASP A 470 34.73 45.13 30.73
N LEU A 471 35.17 45.18 29.48
CA LEU A 471 35.77 44.06 28.77
C LEU A 471 37.29 44.26 28.63
N VAL A 472 38.04 43.16 28.53
CA VAL A 472 39.45 43.15 28.15
C VAL A 472 39.64 42.63 26.72
N ALA A 473 40.79 42.89 26.12
CA ALA A 473 41.11 42.27 24.83
C ALA A 473 41.10 40.73 24.94
N GLY A 474 40.49 40.06 23.95
CA GLY A 474 40.27 38.62 23.97
C GLY A 474 39.17 38.16 23.02
N GLU A 475 38.51 37.09 23.37
CA GLU A 475 37.42 36.51 22.59
C GLU A 475 36.16 36.32 23.45
N TRP A 476 35.02 36.36 22.83
CA TRP A 476 33.73 36.18 23.49
C TRP A 476 32.66 35.59 22.55
N LYS A 477 31.54 35.15 23.11
CA LYS A 477 30.34 34.66 22.42
C LYS A 477 29.08 35.01 23.20
N PHE A 478 27.95 34.91 22.51
CA PHE A 478 26.66 34.81 23.18
C PHE A 478 26.38 33.36 23.53
N ARG A 479 25.82 33.12 24.72
CA ARG A 479 25.44 31.80 25.17
C ARG A 479 24.04 31.87 25.81
N ALA A 480 23.20 30.85 25.50
CA ALA A 480 21.88 30.75 26.08
C ALA A 480 21.87 29.79 27.26
N ASN A 481 21.06 30.13 28.29
CA ASN A 481 20.75 29.25 29.42
C ASN A 481 21.99 28.69 30.15
N ASP A 482 23.07 29.44 30.21
CA ASP A 482 24.38 29.06 30.78
C ASP A 482 24.93 27.74 30.19
N GLY A 483 24.39 27.29 29.04
CA GLY A 483 24.72 26.01 28.39
C GLY A 483 25.40 26.18 27.04
N TRP A 484 26.20 25.17 26.64
CA TRP A 484 26.86 25.17 25.34
C TRP A 484 26.00 24.60 24.21
N ASP A 485 24.82 24.07 24.51
CA ASP A 485 23.90 23.48 23.50
C ASP A 485 23.39 24.53 22.52
N TYR A 486 23.24 25.81 22.99
CA TYR A 486 22.86 26.89 22.11
C TYR A 486 23.71 28.14 22.40
N ASN A 487 24.60 28.43 21.49
CA ASN A 487 25.45 29.58 21.53
C ASN A 487 25.55 30.23 20.15
N LEU A 488 25.78 31.53 20.10
CA LEU A 488 25.91 32.28 18.85
C LEU A 488 27.26 32.96 18.79
N GLY A 489 27.92 32.88 17.64
CA GLY A 489 29.22 33.49 17.38
C GLY A 489 29.41 33.79 15.91
N GLY A 490 30.62 34.23 15.52
CA GLY A 490 30.96 34.63 14.18
C GLY A 490 30.77 36.12 13.91
N SER A 491 30.21 36.52 12.77
CA SER A 491 29.95 37.91 12.42
C SER A 491 28.74 38.48 13.18
N LEU A 492 28.87 39.62 13.83
CA LEU A 492 27.77 40.28 14.52
C LEU A 492 26.57 40.61 13.59
N THR A 493 26.79 40.80 12.30
CA THR A 493 25.71 41.03 11.33
C THR A 493 25.05 39.74 10.85
N ALA A 494 25.64 38.55 11.13
CA ALA A 494 25.13 37.26 10.74
C ALA A 494 25.72 36.18 11.69
N LEU A 495 25.26 36.15 12.92
CA LEU A 495 25.66 35.18 13.91
C LEU A 495 25.17 33.78 13.54
N THR A 496 25.97 32.77 13.84
CA THR A 496 25.62 31.37 13.59
C THR A 496 25.63 30.56 14.87
N VAL A 497 24.76 29.55 14.95
CA VAL A 497 24.74 28.59 16.06
C VAL A 497 26.06 27.81 16.03
N GLY A 498 26.73 27.72 17.17
CA GLY A 498 28.05 27.11 17.27
C GLY A 498 29.18 27.86 16.54
N GLY A 499 28.90 29.06 16.02
CA GLY A 499 29.86 29.86 15.25
C GLY A 499 31.14 30.18 16.01
N GLY A 500 32.17 30.67 15.31
CA GLY A 500 33.45 31.05 15.91
C GLY A 500 33.35 32.13 16.96
N ASN A 501 34.36 32.25 17.82
CA ASN A 501 34.43 33.32 18.82
C ASN A 501 34.52 34.70 18.14
N ILE A 502 34.01 35.72 18.82
CA ILE A 502 34.07 37.12 18.39
C ILE A 502 35.29 37.75 19.05
N ALA A 503 36.20 38.28 18.26
CA ALA A 503 37.41 38.91 18.78
C ALA A 503 37.15 40.34 19.24
N LEU A 504 37.75 40.72 20.40
CA LEU A 504 37.79 42.08 20.92
C LEU A 504 39.26 42.50 21.02
N ALA A 505 39.63 43.53 20.28
CA ALA A 505 41.05 43.99 20.20
C ALA A 505 41.50 44.88 21.38
N GLU A 506 40.57 45.63 21.96
CA GLU A 506 40.91 46.66 22.99
C GLU A 506 40.05 46.47 24.24
N ALA A 507 40.63 46.74 25.39
CA ALA A 507 39.90 46.84 26.63
C ALA A 507 39.08 48.14 26.70
N GLY A 508 37.96 48.12 27.41
CA GLY A 508 37.11 49.26 27.61
C GLY A 508 35.74 48.91 28.14
N ASN A 509 34.93 49.92 28.38
CA ASN A 509 33.51 49.74 28.68
C ASN A 509 32.74 49.66 27.38
N TYR A 510 31.92 48.60 27.22
CA TYR A 510 31.18 48.34 25.97
C TYR A 510 29.72 48.05 26.26
N THR A 511 28.85 48.55 25.39
CA THR A 511 27.47 48.14 25.29
C THR A 511 27.34 47.11 24.16
N ILE A 512 26.86 45.92 24.47
CA ILE A 512 26.66 44.79 23.54
C ILE A 512 25.16 44.54 23.42
N THR A 513 24.68 44.32 22.20
CA THR A 513 23.28 43.95 21.97
C THR A 513 23.18 42.63 21.19
N LEU A 514 22.05 41.92 21.35
CA LEU A 514 21.71 40.72 20.65
C LEU A 514 20.22 40.68 20.28
N ASN A 515 19.92 40.46 19.02
CA ASN A 515 18.60 40.00 18.60
C ASN A 515 18.70 38.47 18.27
N PRO A 516 18.14 37.62 19.11
CA PRO A 516 18.33 36.16 18.97
C PRO A 516 17.57 35.57 17.78
N TRP A 517 16.50 36.18 17.27
CA TRP A 517 15.70 35.68 16.16
C TRP A 517 16.32 36.03 14.80
N THR A 518 16.82 37.28 14.64
CA THR A 518 17.57 37.66 13.42
C THR A 518 19.02 37.23 13.49
N LYS A 519 19.49 36.74 14.63
CA LYS A 519 20.87 36.35 14.91
C LYS A 519 21.86 37.47 14.55
N THR A 520 21.56 38.65 15.03
CA THR A 520 22.39 39.84 14.84
C THR A 520 22.73 40.47 16.16
N GLY A 521 23.89 41.11 16.27
CA GLY A 521 24.31 41.82 17.45
C GLY A 521 25.09 43.08 17.12
N THR A 522 25.36 43.89 18.12
CA THR A 522 26.27 45.03 18.00
C THR A 522 27.20 45.07 19.21
N ILE A 523 28.33 45.72 19.07
CA ILE A 523 29.23 46.11 20.15
C ILE A 523 29.65 47.57 19.96
N THR A 524 29.46 48.40 20.97
CA THR A 524 29.79 49.81 20.93
C THR A 524 30.62 50.17 22.13
N LYS A 525 31.77 50.82 21.95
CA LYS A 525 32.61 51.34 23.04
C LYS A 525 32.01 52.63 23.58
N ASN A 526 31.81 52.71 24.89
CA ASN A 526 31.23 53.86 25.58
C ASN A 526 32.22 54.97 25.82
#